data_c22a841695ea4c646307a28c0116e2b6
#
_entry.id   c22a841695ea4c646307a28c0116e2b6
#
_cell.length_a   1.000
_cell.length_b   1.000
_cell.length_c   1.000
_cell.angle_alpha   90.00
_cell.angle_beta   90.00
_cell.angle_gamma   90.00
#
_symmetry.space_group_name_H-M   'P 1'
#
loop_
_entity.id
_entity.type
_entity.pdbx_description
1 polymer ?
#
loop_
_entity_poly.entity_id
_entity_poly.type
_entity_poly.pdbx_seq_one_letter_code
_entity_poly.pdbx_strand_id
1 'polypeptide(L)'
;DKTDDELEAVFTVADALRFMREHNISTKVFESGLGISIFRDNSTRTRFSFASACNLLGLEVQDLDEKKSQIAHGETVRETANMVSFMADVIGIRDDMYIGKGHAYQKEFMDAVTEGNKDGILEQRPTLVNLQCDVDHPTQCMADMLHIIHEFGGVENLKGKKTCHDMGLLPILR
;
A
#
# COMPACT_ATOMS: atom_id res chain seq x y z
N ASP A 1 7.12 10.16 -7.00
CA ASP A 1 5.94 11.03 -7.05
C ASP A 1 5.00 10.52 -8.13
N LYS A 2 3.69 10.56 -7.88
CA LYS A 2 2.63 10.21 -8.83
C LYS A 2 2.23 11.45 -9.63
N THR A 3 1.90 11.25 -10.91
CA THR A 3 1.29 12.29 -11.74
C THR A 3 -0.21 12.41 -11.44
N ASP A 4 -0.82 13.51 -11.86
CA ASP A 4 -2.28 13.72 -11.69
C ASP A 4 -3.06 12.63 -12.42
N ASP A 5 -2.64 12.23 -13.63
CA ASP A 5 -3.26 11.15 -14.41
C ASP A 5 -3.19 9.79 -13.68
N GLU A 6 -2.06 9.50 -13.02
CA GLU A 6 -1.91 8.27 -12.22
C GLU A 6 -2.83 8.28 -10.98
N LEU A 7 -3.02 9.43 -10.33
CA LEU A 7 -3.94 9.58 -9.20
C LEU A 7 -5.39 9.43 -9.66
N GLU A 8 -5.76 10.07 -10.78
CA GLU A 8 -7.09 9.96 -11.38
C GLU A 8 -7.41 8.50 -11.75
N ALA A 9 -6.46 7.78 -12.32
CA ALA A 9 -6.62 6.35 -12.62
C ALA A 9 -6.88 5.52 -11.36
N VAL A 10 -6.15 5.78 -10.27
CA VAL A 10 -6.36 5.10 -8.98
C VAL A 10 -7.76 5.41 -8.43
N PHE A 11 -8.20 6.66 -8.46
CA PHE A 11 -9.52 7.08 -7.97
C PHE A 11 -10.64 6.48 -8.81
N THR A 12 -10.49 6.45 -10.13
CA THR A 12 -11.46 5.79 -11.04
C THR A 12 -11.63 4.31 -10.72
N VAL A 13 -10.53 3.59 -10.50
CA VAL A 13 -10.58 2.18 -10.11
C VAL A 13 -11.21 1.99 -8.73
N ALA A 14 -10.87 2.86 -7.77
CA ALA A 14 -11.46 2.81 -6.42
C ALA A 14 -12.97 3.02 -6.45
N ASP A 15 -13.47 3.96 -7.24
CA ASP A 15 -14.91 4.21 -7.42
C ASP A 15 -15.61 3.05 -8.13
N ALA A 16 -14.99 2.48 -9.15
CA ALA A 16 -15.52 1.31 -9.83
C ALA A 16 -15.66 0.11 -8.86
N LEU A 17 -14.64 -0.16 -8.06
CA LEU A 17 -14.66 -1.25 -7.07
C LEU A 17 -15.71 -0.98 -5.97
N ARG A 18 -15.86 0.27 -5.52
CA ARG A 18 -16.91 0.68 -4.58
C ARG A 18 -18.29 0.41 -5.17
N PHE A 19 -18.54 0.87 -6.40
CA PHE A 19 -19.81 0.66 -7.09
C PHE A 19 -20.15 -0.83 -7.21
N MET A 20 -19.19 -1.66 -7.63
CA MET A 20 -19.38 -3.10 -7.72
C MET A 20 -19.80 -3.70 -6.38
N ARG A 21 -19.11 -3.33 -5.31
CA ARG A 21 -19.40 -3.82 -3.95
C ARG A 21 -20.78 -3.40 -3.46
N GLU A 22 -21.18 -2.16 -3.67
CA GLU A 22 -22.51 -1.63 -3.29
C GLU A 22 -23.64 -2.35 -4.01
N HIS A 23 -23.37 -2.87 -5.22
CA HIS A 23 -24.35 -3.58 -6.05
C HIS A 23 -24.20 -5.11 -5.99
N ASN A 24 -23.47 -5.64 -5.00
CA ASN A 24 -23.20 -7.08 -4.85
C ASN A 24 -22.56 -7.75 -6.08
N ILE A 25 -21.79 -6.99 -6.85
CA ILE A 25 -20.98 -7.49 -7.96
C ILE A 25 -19.62 -7.90 -7.39
N SER A 26 -19.14 -9.09 -7.77
CA SER A 26 -17.83 -9.57 -7.32
C SER A 26 -16.70 -8.63 -7.78
N THR A 27 -15.84 -8.24 -6.85
CA THR A 27 -14.63 -7.45 -7.14
C THR A 27 -13.40 -8.33 -7.36
N LYS A 28 -13.57 -9.67 -7.37
CA LYS A 28 -12.47 -10.61 -7.59
C LYS A 28 -11.98 -10.52 -9.03
N VAL A 29 -10.87 -9.85 -9.23
CA VAL A 29 -10.17 -9.74 -10.52
C VAL A 29 -9.04 -10.76 -10.66
N PHE A 30 -8.65 -11.38 -9.55
CA PHE A 30 -7.68 -12.46 -9.48
C PHE A 30 -8.38 -13.77 -9.07
N GLU A 31 -8.04 -14.87 -9.72
CA GLU A 31 -8.57 -16.20 -9.34
C GLU A 31 -7.79 -16.80 -8.17
N SER A 32 -6.52 -16.41 -8.04
CA SER A 32 -5.59 -16.86 -6.99
C SER A 32 -4.47 -15.84 -6.84
N GLY A 33 -3.65 -16.02 -5.82
CA GLY A 33 -2.47 -15.21 -5.56
C GLY A 33 -2.29 -14.93 -4.09
N LEU A 34 -1.16 -14.33 -3.73
CA LEU A 34 -0.78 -14.09 -2.35
C LEU A 34 -0.44 -12.64 -2.10
N GLY A 35 -1.15 -12.04 -1.16
CA GLY A 35 -0.78 -10.78 -0.53
C GLY A 35 0.01 -11.03 0.75
N ILE A 36 1.15 -10.40 0.91
CA ILE A 36 1.94 -10.46 2.15
C ILE A 36 1.90 -9.10 2.83
N SER A 37 1.58 -9.08 4.13
CA SER A 37 1.70 -7.88 4.95
C SER A 37 2.90 -7.96 5.88
N ILE A 38 3.65 -6.87 5.98
CA ILE A 38 4.80 -6.73 6.89
C ILE A 38 4.52 -5.53 7.79
N PHE A 39 4.23 -5.80 9.05
CA PHE A 39 3.96 -4.78 10.05
C PHE A 39 5.06 -4.77 11.09
N ARG A 40 5.93 -3.77 11.02
CA ARG A 40 7.01 -3.55 12.00
C ARG A 40 6.56 -2.69 13.17
N ASP A 41 5.32 -2.22 13.12
CA ASP A 41 4.64 -1.50 14.18
C ASP A 41 3.22 -2.03 14.40
N ASN A 42 2.63 -1.71 15.55
CA ASN A 42 1.27 -2.14 15.89
C ASN A 42 0.24 -1.37 15.07
N SER A 43 -0.64 -2.10 14.41
CA SER A 43 -1.75 -1.52 13.67
C SER A 43 -2.93 -2.47 13.63
N THR A 44 -4.12 -1.97 13.94
CA THR A 44 -5.36 -2.73 13.81
C THR A 44 -6.05 -2.43 12.48
N ARG A 45 -6.32 -1.15 12.24
CA ARG A 45 -7.09 -0.73 11.05
C ARG A 45 -6.38 -1.09 9.73
N THR A 46 -5.09 -0.77 9.62
CA THR A 46 -4.33 -1.02 8.39
C THR A 46 -4.16 -2.51 8.10
N ARG A 47 -3.96 -3.35 9.14
CA ARG A 47 -3.93 -4.82 8.97
C ARG A 47 -5.22 -5.34 8.35
N PHE A 48 -6.36 -4.97 8.93
CA PHE A 48 -7.65 -5.44 8.43
C PHE A 48 -8.03 -4.82 7.09
N SER A 49 -7.71 -3.56 6.82
CA SER A 49 -8.00 -2.94 5.52
C SER A 49 -7.19 -3.58 4.39
N PHE A 50 -5.90 -3.84 4.60
CA PHE A 50 -5.08 -4.54 3.63
C PHE A 50 -5.58 -5.97 3.38
N ALA A 51 -5.82 -6.73 4.45
CA ALA A 51 -6.33 -8.09 4.33
C ALA A 51 -7.70 -8.14 3.63
N SER A 52 -8.60 -7.22 3.97
CA SER A 52 -9.90 -7.10 3.33
C SER A 52 -9.78 -6.75 1.84
N ALA A 53 -8.89 -5.81 1.48
CA ALA A 53 -8.67 -5.41 0.10
C ALA A 53 -8.14 -6.59 -0.74
N CYS A 54 -7.13 -7.29 -0.27
CA CYS A 54 -6.60 -8.48 -0.93
C CYS A 54 -7.69 -9.55 -1.14
N ASN A 55 -8.45 -9.86 -0.09
CA ASN A 55 -9.51 -10.87 -0.16
C ASN A 55 -10.63 -10.47 -1.14
N LEU A 56 -11.04 -9.21 -1.13
CA LEU A 56 -12.04 -8.69 -2.08
C LEU A 56 -11.56 -8.77 -3.54
N LEU A 57 -10.25 -8.65 -3.78
CA LEU A 57 -9.67 -8.78 -5.11
C LEU A 57 -9.42 -10.24 -5.51
N GLY A 58 -9.52 -11.21 -4.58
CA GLY A 58 -9.33 -12.64 -4.84
C GLY A 58 -7.97 -13.20 -4.42
N LEU A 59 -7.19 -12.42 -3.66
CA LEU A 59 -5.89 -12.85 -3.14
C LEU A 59 -6.04 -13.41 -1.72
N GLU A 60 -5.29 -14.46 -1.42
CA GLU A 60 -5.04 -14.91 -0.05
C GLU A 60 -4.10 -13.93 0.67
N VAL A 61 -4.12 -13.94 2.03
CA VAL A 61 -3.27 -13.03 2.81
C VAL A 61 -2.47 -13.78 3.85
N GLN A 62 -1.17 -13.48 3.89
CA GLN A 62 -0.27 -13.90 4.96
C GLN A 62 0.38 -12.69 5.61
N ASP A 63 0.36 -12.67 6.94
CA ASP A 63 1.06 -11.65 7.73
C ASP A 63 2.43 -12.18 8.13
N LEU A 64 3.49 -11.46 7.73
CA LEU A 64 4.86 -11.81 8.09
C LEU A 64 5.16 -11.29 9.50
N ASP A 65 5.19 -12.19 10.46
CA ASP A 65 5.66 -11.90 11.81
C ASP A 65 7.19 -12.05 11.86
N GLU A 66 7.90 -10.91 11.93
CA GLU A 66 9.37 -10.91 11.99
C GLU A 66 9.93 -11.74 13.14
N LYS A 67 9.21 -11.82 14.27
CA LYS A 67 9.64 -12.60 15.45
C LYS A 67 9.58 -14.10 15.23
N LYS A 68 8.77 -14.55 14.26
CA LYS A 68 8.59 -15.96 13.90
C LYS A 68 9.26 -16.33 12.58
N SER A 69 9.99 -15.40 11.99
CA SER A 69 10.70 -15.57 10.72
C SER A 69 12.22 -15.63 10.92
N GLN A 70 12.96 -15.93 9.87
CA GLN A 70 14.43 -15.94 9.89
C GLN A 70 15.02 -14.54 10.11
N ILE A 71 14.23 -13.47 9.98
CA ILE A 71 14.62 -12.10 10.34
C ILE A 71 15.07 -12.06 11.82
N ALA A 72 14.39 -12.78 12.70
CA ALA A 72 14.79 -12.91 14.11
C ALA A 72 16.16 -13.55 14.31
N HIS A 73 16.68 -14.26 13.32
CA HIS A 73 17.97 -14.93 13.32
C HIS A 73 19.02 -14.23 12.43
N GLY A 74 18.76 -13.00 12.00
CA GLY A 74 19.70 -12.16 11.27
C GLY A 74 19.58 -12.19 9.75
N GLU A 75 18.46 -12.69 9.20
CA GLU A 75 18.15 -12.53 7.78
C GLU A 75 18.10 -11.05 7.43
N THR A 76 18.76 -10.67 6.35
CA THR A 76 18.81 -9.27 5.90
C THR A 76 17.51 -8.85 5.19
N VAL A 77 17.27 -7.55 5.11
CA VAL A 77 16.13 -6.99 4.35
C VAL A 77 16.14 -7.51 2.91
N ARG A 78 17.32 -7.56 2.29
CA ARG A 78 17.51 -8.01 0.91
C ARG A 78 17.15 -9.49 0.72
N GLU A 79 17.55 -10.35 1.65
CA GLU A 79 17.22 -11.77 1.62
C GLU A 79 15.72 -11.98 1.81
N THR A 80 15.14 -11.34 2.82
CA THR A 80 13.68 -11.38 3.04
C THR A 80 12.91 -10.89 1.82
N ALA A 81 13.32 -9.76 1.25
CA ALA A 81 12.67 -9.16 0.08
C ALA A 81 12.63 -10.13 -1.11
N ASN A 82 13.75 -10.76 -1.43
CA ASN A 82 13.81 -11.73 -2.51
C ASN A 82 12.99 -12.99 -2.18
N MET A 83 13.13 -13.54 -0.97
CA MET A 83 12.44 -14.77 -0.57
C MET A 83 10.92 -14.64 -0.64
N VAL A 84 10.35 -13.57 -0.07
CA VAL A 84 8.89 -13.38 -0.09
C VAL A 84 8.37 -13.03 -1.48
N SER A 85 9.19 -12.37 -2.30
CA SER A 85 8.81 -11.94 -3.65
C SER A 85 8.64 -13.08 -4.65
N PHE A 86 9.28 -14.25 -4.41
CA PHE A 86 9.02 -15.46 -5.21
C PHE A 86 7.56 -15.93 -5.13
N MET A 87 6.87 -15.62 -4.03
CA MET A 87 5.57 -16.18 -3.72
C MET A 87 4.45 -15.13 -3.74
N ALA A 88 4.79 -13.85 -3.66
CA ALA A 88 3.81 -12.79 -3.48
C ALA A 88 3.50 -12.05 -4.78
N ASP A 89 2.23 -11.68 -4.95
CA ASP A 89 1.75 -10.78 -6.00
C ASP A 89 1.70 -9.33 -5.51
N VAL A 90 1.41 -9.13 -4.22
CA VAL A 90 1.40 -7.82 -3.58
C VAL A 90 2.01 -7.90 -2.19
N ILE A 91 2.82 -6.91 -1.83
CA ILE A 91 3.45 -6.80 -0.51
C ILE A 91 3.11 -5.43 0.07
N GLY A 92 2.40 -5.43 1.19
CA GLY A 92 2.09 -4.22 1.94
C GLY A 92 3.03 -4.06 3.13
N ILE A 93 3.73 -2.92 3.24
CA ILE A 93 4.70 -2.67 4.31
C ILE A 93 4.27 -1.47 5.13
N ARG A 94 4.24 -1.63 6.46
CA ARG A 94 4.09 -0.55 7.43
C ARG A 94 5.25 -0.55 8.42
N ASP A 95 5.94 0.59 8.50
CA ASP A 95 7.00 0.85 9.47
C ASP A 95 7.09 2.36 9.76
N ASP A 96 6.42 2.81 10.80
CA ASP A 96 6.36 4.22 11.22
C ASP A 96 6.85 4.44 12.67
N MET A 97 7.48 3.42 13.26
CA MET A 97 7.91 3.47 14.66
C MET A 97 9.05 4.47 14.92
N TYR A 98 10.00 4.58 14.01
CA TYR A 98 11.19 5.41 14.20
C TYR A 98 11.48 6.29 13.00
N ILE A 99 11.65 7.60 13.25
CA ILE A 99 12.00 8.59 12.22
C ILE A 99 13.30 8.18 11.50
N GLY A 100 13.29 8.22 10.18
CA GLY A 100 14.40 7.86 9.30
C GLY A 100 14.60 6.37 9.08
N LYS A 101 13.75 5.50 9.67
CA LYS A 101 13.91 4.05 9.56
C LYS A 101 12.91 3.38 8.63
N GLY A 102 11.64 3.73 8.73
CA GLY A 102 10.59 3.05 7.97
C GLY A 102 10.70 3.28 6.47
N HIS A 103 10.89 4.51 6.05
CA HIS A 103 11.12 4.83 4.65
C HIS A 103 12.40 4.18 4.11
N ALA A 104 13.48 4.19 4.89
CA ALA A 104 14.74 3.56 4.51
C ALA A 104 14.57 2.04 4.32
N TYR A 105 13.86 1.37 5.24
CA TYR A 105 13.54 -0.06 5.13
C TYR A 105 12.74 -0.37 3.87
N GLN A 106 11.66 0.38 3.63
CA GLN A 106 10.82 0.18 2.43
C GLN A 106 11.59 0.42 1.15
N LYS A 107 12.48 1.42 1.14
CA LYS A 107 13.34 1.69 0.00
C LYS A 107 14.33 0.56 -0.26
N GLU A 108 15.02 0.06 0.77
CA GLU A 108 15.95 -1.06 0.67
C GLU A 108 15.23 -2.33 0.16
N PHE A 109 14.02 -2.59 0.67
CA PHE A 109 13.17 -3.68 0.22
C PHE A 109 12.82 -3.56 -1.27
N MET A 110 12.37 -2.38 -1.70
CA MET A 110 12.01 -2.10 -3.10
C MET A 110 13.23 -2.21 -4.03
N ASP A 111 14.38 -1.69 -3.60
CA ASP A 111 15.63 -1.76 -4.37
C ASP A 111 16.05 -3.23 -4.57
N ALA A 112 15.99 -4.05 -3.51
CA ALA A 112 16.30 -5.48 -3.57
C ALA A 112 15.38 -6.24 -4.54
N VAL A 113 14.07 -6.01 -4.48
CA VAL A 113 13.10 -6.64 -5.41
C VAL A 113 13.34 -6.19 -6.85
N THR A 114 13.64 -4.91 -7.06
CA THR A 114 13.90 -4.35 -8.39
C THR A 114 15.16 -4.94 -9.00
N GLU A 115 16.24 -5.03 -8.23
CA GLU A 115 17.50 -5.64 -8.66
C GLU A 115 17.33 -7.14 -8.91
N GLY A 116 16.68 -7.87 -7.99
CA GLY A 116 16.41 -9.29 -8.16
C GLY A 116 15.61 -9.62 -9.43
N ASN A 117 14.64 -8.80 -9.79
CA ASN A 117 13.91 -8.94 -11.05
C ASN A 117 14.78 -8.59 -12.26
N LYS A 118 15.56 -7.51 -12.20
CA LYS A 118 16.47 -7.11 -13.28
C LYS A 118 17.55 -8.16 -13.56
N ASP A 119 18.06 -8.80 -12.51
CA ASP A 119 19.09 -9.82 -12.60
C ASP A 119 18.54 -11.22 -12.96
N GLY A 120 17.22 -11.34 -13.16
CA GLY A 120 16.55 -12.58 -13.52
C GLY A 120 16.44 -13.59 -12.36
N ILE A 121 16.68 -13.16 -11.12
CA ILE A 121 16.48 -13.97 -9.91
C ILE A 121 14.98 -14.13 -9.64
N LEU A 122 14.22 -13.03 -9.80
CA LEU A 122 12.77 -13.01 -9.67
C LEU A 122 12.14 -12.99 -11.06
N GLU A 123 11.31 -13.98 -11.36
CA GLU A 123 10.55 -14.05 -12.62
C GLU A 123 9.52 -12.94 -12.73
N GLN A 124 8.94 -12.54 -11.59
CA GLN A 124 7.98 -11.44 -11.49
C GLN A 124 8.38 -10.46 -10.38
N ARG A 125 7.90 -9.25 -10.49
CA ARG A 125 8.07 -8.22 -9.47
C ARG A 125 6.73 -8.00 -8.78
N PRO A 126 6.57 -8.36 -7.49
CA PRO A 126 5.35 -8.07 -6.75
C PRO A 126 5.11 -6.56 -6.66
N THR A 127 3.84 -6.17 -6.57
CA THR A 127 3.47 -4.78 -6.30
C THR A 127 3.76 -4.45 -4.84
N LEU A 128 4.59 -3.43 -4.59
CA LEU A 128 4.86 -2.94 -3.24
C LEU A 128 3.92 -1.78 -2.90
N VAL A 129 3.28 -1.87 -1.74
CA VAL A 129 2.35 -0.87 -1.23
C VAL A 129 2.88 -0.31 0.09
N ASN A 130 3.17 0.99 0.12
CA ASN A 130 3.46 1.70 1.36
C ASN A 130 2.14 1.84 2.15
N LEU A 131 2.00 1.08 3.23
CA LEU A 131 0.85 1.13 4.13
C LEU A 131 0.98 2.19 5.22
N GLN A 132 2.15 2.68 5.44
CA GLN A 132 2.62 3.85 6.18
C GLN A 132 4.12 3.70 6.46
N CYS A 133 4.85 4.80 6.36
CA CYS A 133 6.21 4.90 6.89
C CYS A 133 6.34 6.19 7.72
N ASP A 134 7.53 6.45 8.24
CA ASP A 134 7.83 7.65 9.01
C ASP A 134 7.78 8.96 8.20
N VAL A 135 7.71 8.87 6.88
CA VAL A 135 7.63 10.02 5.95
C VAL A 135 6.20 10.30 5.53
N ASP A 136 5.43 9.25 5.18
CA ASP A 136 4.09 9.40 4.62
C ASP A 136 3.16 8.19 4.87
N HIS A 137 1.88 8.40 4.55
CA HIS A 137 0.85 7.37 4.52
C HIS A 137 0.01 7.51 3.24
N PRO A 138 0.56 7.13 2.07
CA PRO A 138 -0.04 7.45 0.78
C PRO A 138 -1.44 6.85 0.59
N THR A 139 -1.69 5.64 1.10
CA THR A 139 -3.02 5.01 0.99
C THR A 139 -4.09 5.78 1.79
N GLN A 140 -3.75 6.30 2.97
CA GLN A 140 -4.67 7.13 3.75
C GLN A 140 -4.88 8.47 3.05
N CYS A 141 -3.81 9.12 2.59
CA CYS A 141 -3.88 10.39 1.89
C CYS A 141 -4.80 10.30 0.65
N MET A 142 -4.64 9.27 -0.17
CA MET A 142 -5.50 9.05 -1.33
C MET A 142 -6.97 8.79 -0.95
N ALA A 143 -7.20 8.01 0.12
CA ALA A 143 -8.56 7.74 0.61
C ALA A 143 -9.25 9.02 1.10
N ASP A 144 -8.54 9.87 1.86
CA ASP A 144 -9.06 11.14 2.35
C ASP A 144 -9.32 12.12 1.20
N MET A 145 -8.41 12.18 0.22
CA MET A 145 -8.61 13.00 -0.98
C MET A 145 -9.85 12.58 -1.77
N LEU A 146 -10.01 11.28 -2.02
CA LEU A 146 -11.18 10.77 -2.73
C LEU A 146 -12.47 11.06 -1.98
N HIS A 147 -12.46 10.90 -0.65
CA HIS A 147 -13.61 11.25 0.19
C HIS A 147 -13.97 12.75 0.09
N ILE A 148 -12.97 13.62 0.18
CA ILE A 148 -13.17 15.07 0.04
C ILE A 148 -13.72 15.43 -1.36
N ILE A 149 -13.18 14.82 -2.42
CA ILE A 149 -13.67 15.01 -3.79
C ILE A 149 -15.15 14.66 -3.89
N HIS A 150 -15.58 13.54 -3.30
CA HIS A 150 -16.99 13.14 -3.28
C HIS A 150 -17.87 14.08 -2.48
N GLU A 151 -17.44 14.49 -1.29
CA GLU A 151 -18.20 15.41 -0.42
C GLU A 151 -18.43 16.78 -1.07
N PHE A 152 -17.47 17.26 -1.87
CA PHE A 152 -17.60 18.56 -2.57
C PHE A 152 -18.08 18.42 -4.02
N GLY A 153 -18.33 17.20 -4.51
CA GLY A 153 -18.89 16.95 -5.83
C GLY A 153 -17.92 17.20 -7.00
N GLY A 154 -16.60 17.16 -6.74
CA GLY A 154 -15.56 17.27 -7.78
C GLY A 154 -14.34 18.06 -7.32
N VAL A 155 -13.22 17.82 -8.00
CA VAL A 155 -11.92 18.47 -7.71
C VAL A 155 -12.01 19.98 -7.91
N GLU A 156 -12.72 20.42 -8.93
CA GLU A 156 -12.93 21.84 -9.28
C GLU A 156 -13.60 22.64 -8.15
N ASN A 157 -14.38 21.99 -7.30
CA ASN A 157 -15.07 22.60 -6.18
C ASN A 157 -14.19 22.75 -4.92
N LEU A 158 -12.98 22.21 -4.95
CA LEU A 158 -12.03 22.27 -3.83
C LEU A 158 -11.22 23.57 -3.80
N LYS A 159 -11.23 24.36 -4.89
CA LYS A 159 -10.47 25.60 -4.98
C LYS A 159 -10.84 26.56 -3.84
N GLY A 160 -9.83 26.97 -3.08
CA GLY A 160 -9.98 27.89 -1.95
C GLY A 160 -10.54 27.27 -0.67
N LYS A 161 -10.81 25.97 -0.64
CA LYS A 161 -11.18 25.26 0.58
C LYS A 161 -9.94 25.01 1.44
N LYS A 162 -10.13 25.03 2.75
CA LYS A 162 -9.10 24.69 3.73
C LYS A 162 -9.52 23.41 4.42
N THR A 163 -8.64 22.42 4.42
CA THR A 163 -8.81 21.20 5.21
C THR A 163 -7.81 21.22 6.35
N CYS A 164 -8.25 20.81 7.53
CA CYS A 164 -7.39 20.60 8.68
C CYS A 164 -7.28 19.09 8.89
N HIS A 165 -6.08 18.57 8.78
CA HIS A 165 -5.77 17.16 9.09
C HIS A 165 -5.06 17.13 10.43
N ASP A 166 -5.39 16.17 11.29
CA ASP A 166 -4.73 15.96 12.59
C ASP A 166 -3.21 15.66 12.50
N MET A 167 -2.72 15.40 11.30
CA MET A 167 -1.31 15.07 11.02
C MET A 167 -0.55 16.18 10.28
N GLY A 168 -1.06 17.41 10.29
CA GLY A 168 -0.43 18.56 9.65
C GLY A 168 -1.18 19.09 8.44
N LEU A 169 -0.93 20.36 8.13
CA LEU A 169 -1.48 21.02 6.95
C LEU A 169 -0.90 20.40 5.67
N LEU A 170 -1.69 19.59 4.99
CA LEU A 170 -1.40 19.30 3.59
C LEU A 170 -1.74 20.53 2.75
N PRO A 171 -0.79 21.08 1.98
CA PRO A 171 -1.12 22.10 0.99
C PRO A 171 -1.88 21.43 -0.15
N ILE A 172 -3.21 21.42 -0.05
CA ILE A 172 -4.05 20.96 -1.13
C ILE A 172 -4.12 22.08 -2.16
N LEU A 173 -3.51 21.85 -3.29
CA LEU A 173 -3.56 22.60 -4.54
C LEU A 173 -2.91 23.99 -4.50
N ARG A 174 -1.70 24.07 -5.01
CA ARG A 174 -1.19 25.32 -5.60
C ARG A 174 -1.81 25.59 -6.96
#